data_3a8e447db437e36712208deb382044ff
#
_entry.id   3a8e447db437e36712208deb382044ff
#
_cell.length_a   1.000
_cell.length_b   1.000
_cell.length_c   1.000
_cell.angle_alpha   90.00
_cell.angle_beta   90.00
_cell.angle_gamma   90.00
#
_symmetry.space_group_name_H-M   'P 1'
#
loop_
_entity.id
_entity.type
_entity.pdbx_description
1 polymer ?
#
loop_
_entity_poly.entity_id
_entity_poly.type
_entity_poly.pdbx_seq_one_letter_code
_entity_poly.pdbx_strand_id
1 'polypeptide(L)'
;MGSLTDKIAKLHNIEEFHELNWTGTFEDYLNIVRENPRVTRTAWQRLYDMIMSYGSTEYTDSRKKMISYHFFDDPIDNGADAVFGMDVTVMKLMNAFKSAAFGYGTDKRIILLHGPVGSAKSTVARLLK
;
A
#
# COMPACT_ATOMS: atom_id res chain seq x y z
N MET A 1 14.99 -19.98 -32.31
CA MET A 1 13.73 -19.26 -32.02
C MET A 1 12.96 -20.09 -31.02
N GLY A 2 12.87 -19.65 -29.75
CA GLY A 2 12.07 -20.35 -28.76
C GLY A 2 10.59 -20.30 -29.13
N SER A 3 9.90 -21.42 -29.00
CA SER A 3 8.46 -21.54 -29.23
C SER A 3 7.70 -20.50 -28.42
N LEU A 4 6.53 -20.06 -28.89
CA LEU A 4 5.63 -19.16 -28.14
C LEU A 4 5.29 -19.75 -26.74
N THR A 5 5.21 -21.08 -26.66
CA THR A 5 5.05 -21.86 -25.43
C THR A 5 6.21 -21.69 -24.45
N ASP A 6 7.47 -21.60 -24.93
CA ASP A 6 8.62 -21.36 -24.06
C ASP A 6 8.64 -19.94 -23.48
N LYS A 7 8.11 -18.96 -24.23
CA LYS A 7 7.95 -17.59 -23.75
C LYS A 7 6.82 -17.47 -22.69
N ILE A 8 5.73 -18.19 -22.91
CA ILE A 8 4.61 -18.25 -21.94
C ILE A 8 5.04 -18.98 -20.68
N ALA A 9 5.77 -20.09 -20.80
CA ALA A 9 6.30 -20.81 -19.64
C ALA A 9 7.30 -19.99 -18.80
N LYS A 10 8.07 -19.10 -19.43
CA LYS A 10 8.96 -18.16 -18.73
C LYS A 10 8.23 -17.00 -18.06
N LEU A 11 7.04 -16.64 -18.57
CA LEU A 11 6.17 -15.62 -17.96
C LEU A 11 5.40 -16.16 -16.75
N HIS A 12 5.17 -17.47 -16.68
CA HIS A 12 4.56 -18.16 -15.54
C HIS A 12 5.67 -18.80 -14.70
N ASN A 13 6.24 -18.02 -13.79
CA ASN A 13 7.15 -18.57 -12.80
C ASN A 13 6.35 -19.37 -11.76
N ILE A 14 6.26 -20.69 -11.97
CA ILE A 14 5.51 -21.60 -11.10
C ILE A 14 6.09 -21.60 -9.69
N GLU A 15 7.40 -21.42 -9.55
CA GLU A 15 8.07 -21.35 -8.24
C GLU A 15 7.63 -20.09 -7.48
N GLU A 16 7.63 -18.93 -8.14
CA GLU A 16 7.15 -17.66 -7.57
C GLU A 16 5.66 -17.74 -7.22
N PHE A 17 4.84 -18.41 -8.05
CA PHE A 17 3.43 -18.66 -7.74
C PHE A 17 3.27 -19.49 -6.47
N HIS A 18 4.07 -20.54 -6.29
CA HIS A 18 4.05 -21.38 -5.08
C HIS A 18 4.54 -20.64 -3.83
N GLU A 19 5.54 -19.76 -3.96
CA GLU A 19 5.99 -18.90 -2.87
C GLU A 19 4.92 -17.90 -2.43
N LEU A 20 4.21 -17.31 -3.40
CA LEU A 20 3.13 -16.33 -3.14
C LEU A 20 1.82 -17.01 -2.68
N ASN A 21 1.59 -18.28 -3.05
CA ASN A 21 0.38 -19.04 -2.72
C ASN A 21 0.72 -20.24 -1.84
N TRP A 22 1.29 -19.95 -0.69
CA TRP A 22 1.67 -20.98 0.28
C TRP A 22 0.45 -21.78 0.77
N THR A 23 0.60 -23.10 0.85
CA THR A 23 -0.38 -24.03 1.43
C THR A 23 0.31 -24.89 2.46
N GLY A 24 -0.31 -25.09 3.61
CA GLY A 24 0.26 -25.88 4.70
C GLY A 24 -0.77 -26.19 5.78
N THR A 25 -0.35 -26.89 6.81
CA THR A 25 -1.16 -27.16 8.00
C THR A 25 -1.23 -25.93 8.91
N PHE A 26 -2.15 -25.96 9.89
CA PHE A 26 -2.22 -24.90 10.91
C PHE A 26 -0.95 -24.83 11.76
N GLU A 27 -0.32 -25.97 12.03
CA GLU A 27 0.95 -26.03 12.76
C GLU A 27 2.10 -25.36 12.00
N ASP A 28 2.18 -25.60 10.68
CA ASP A 28 3.14 -24.90 9.81
C ASP A 28 2.93 -23.39 9.84
N TYR A 29 1.67 -22.95 9.81
CA TYR A 29 1.34 -21.52 9.94
C TYR A 29 1.78 -20.93 11.27
N LEU A 30 1.58 -21.64 12.39
CA LEU A 30 2.04 -21.19 13.71
C LEU A 30 3.56 -21.05 13.78
N ASN A 31 4.30 -21.94 13.13
CA ASN A 31 5.76 -21.85 13.04
C ASN A 31 6.19 -20.60 12.25
N ILE A 32 5.52 -20.32 11.10
CA ILE A 32 5.76 -19.10 10.33
C ILE A 32 5.47 -17.85 11.16
N VAL A 33 4.37 -17.83 11.91
CA VAL A 33 4.01 -16.70 12.79
C VAL A 33 5.06 -16.48 13.87
N ARG A 34 5.61 -17.56 14.43
CA ARG A 34 6.66 -17.49 15.46
C ARG A 34 7.96 -16.90 14.90
N GLU A 35 8.33 -17.27 13.67
CA GLU A 35 9.53 -16.77 12.99
C GLU A 35 9.34 -15.34 12.47
N ASN A 36 8.17 -15.05 11.93
CA ASN A 36 7.84 -13.74 11.36
C ASN A 36 6.45 -13.26 11.80
N PRO A 37 6.32 -12.60 12.95
CA PRO A 37 5.04 -12.09 13.45
C PRO A 37 4.33 -11.10 12.50
N ARG A 38 5.05 -10.56 11.51
CA ARG A 38 4.46 -9.62 10.54
C ARG A 38 3.40 -10.25 9.65
N VAL A 39 3.39 -11.58 9.49
CA VAL A 39 2.37 -12.27 8.68
C VAL A 39 0.96 -12.14 9.27
N THR A 40 0.84 -11.85 10.58
CA THR A 40 -0.44 -11.65 11.26
C THR A 40 -0.96 -10.21 11.22
N ARG A 41 -0.27 -9.31 10.55
CA ARG A 41 -0.67 -7.90 10.48
C ARG A 41 -2.04 -7.73 9.84
N THR A 42 -2.84 -6.83 10.42
CA THR A 42 -4.14 -6.46 9.87
C THR A 42 -3.99 -5.74 8.52
N ALA A 43 -5.07 -5.65 7.74
CA ALA A 43 -5.07 -4.93 6.47
C ALA A 43 -4.62 -3.46 6.64
N TRP A 44 -5.04 -2.79 7.71
CA TRP A 44 -4.64 -1.43 8.03
C TRP A 44 -3.15 -1.28 8.32
N GLN A 45 -2.57 -2.24 9.06
CA GLN A 45 -1.14 -2.27 9.34
C GLN A 45 -0.33 -2.51 8.08
N ARG A 46 -0.77 -3.44 7.23
CA ARG A 46 -0.12 -3.74 5.94
C ARG A 46 -0.16 -2.53 5.00
N LEU A 47 -1.32 -1.89 4.89
CA LEU A 47 -1.49 -0.70 4.06
C LEU A 47 -0.59 0.44 4.54
N TYR A 48 -0.57 0.72 5.84
CA TYR A 48 0.28 1.75 6.41
C TYR A 48 1.77 1.45 6.18
N ASP A 49 2.20 0.22 6.44
CA ASP A 49 3.60 -0.19 6.23
C ASP A 49 4.01 -0.12 4.76
N MET A 50 3.12 -0.53 3.85
CA MET A 50 3.35 -0.45 2.41
C MET A 50 3.61 1.00 1.99
N ILE A 51 2.73 1.93 2.35
CA ILE A 51 2.90 3.34 1.99
C ILE A 51 4.19 3.89 2.60
N MET A 52 4.50 3.57 3.84
CA MET A 52 5.71 4.03 4.51
C MET A 52 7.00 3.44 3.93
N SER A 53 6.93 2.25 3.34
CA SER A 53 8.10 1.61 2.72
C SER A 53 8.64 2.36 1.50
N TYR A 54 7.81 3.14 0.82
CA TYR A 54 8.22 4.01 -0.29
C TYR A 54 8.92 5.30 0.18
N GLY A 55 8.87 5.56 1.49
CA GLY A 55 9.49 6.75 2.08
C GLY A 55 8.61 7.99 2.05
N SER A 56 9.09 9.02 2.72
CA SER A 56 8.43 10.32 2.79
C SER A 56 9.46 11.45 2.92
N THR A 57 9.10 12.64 2.48
CA THR A 57 9.91 13.86 2.60
C THR A 57 9.16 14.87 3.45
N GLU A 58 9.83 15.35 4.51
CA GLU A 58 9.31 16.44 5.33
C GLU A 58 9.78 17.78 4.76
N TYR A 59 8.87 18.73 4.66
CA TYR A 59 9.17 20.11 4.26
C TYR A 59 8.29 21.10 5.03
N THR A 60 8.64 22.36 4.95
CA THR A 60 7.87 23.43 5.60
C THR A 60 7.22 24.30 4.55
N ASP A 61 5.90 24.38 4.57
CA ASP A 61 5.12 25.30 3.75
C ASP A 61 4.33 26.24 4.67
N SER A 62 4.46 27.56 4.42
CA SER A 62 3.72 28.61 5.16
C SER A 62 3.76 28.42 6.68
N ARG A 63 4.94 28.07 7.24
CA ARG A 63 5.22 27.77 8.66
C ARG A 63 4.54 26.52 9.19
N LYS A 64 3.98 25.66 8.34
CA LYS A 64 3.43 24.35 8.71
C LYS A 64 4.37 23.25 8.24
N LYS A 65 4.60 22.26 9.11
CA LYS A 65 5.29 21.03 8.72
C LYS A 65 4.37 20.21 7.84
N MET A 66 4.87 19.88 6.66
CA MET A 66 4.20 19.06 5.65
C MET A 66 5.00 17.80 5.41
N ILE A 67 4.30 16.73 5.09
CA ILE A 67 4.90 15.44 4.73
C ILE A 67 4.36 15.04 3.37
N SER A 68 5.25 14.86 2.42
CA SER A 68 4.94 14.25 1.12
C SER A 68 5.30 12.76 1.17
N TYR A 69 4.37 11.91 0.84
CA TYR A 69 4.55 10.45 0.84
C TYR A 69 4.80 9.99 -0.59
N HIS A 70 5.97 9.41 -0.85
CA HIS A 70 6.41 9.02 -2.21
C HIS A 70 5.54 7.95 -2.85
N PHE A 71 4.78 7.18 -2.08
CA PHE A 71 3.80 6.23 -2.60
C PHE A 71 2.78 6.90 -3.52
N PHE A 72 2.35 8.13 -3.20
CA PHE A 72 1.36 8.87 -3.98
C PHE A 72 1.94 9.55 -5.22
N ASP A 73 3.25 9.49 -5.43
CA ASP A 73 3.92 9.88 -6.67
C ASP A 73 3.84 8.78 -7.74
N ASP A 74 3.20 7.65 -7.40
CA ASP A 74 3.03 6.46 -8.25
C ASP A 74 4.35 5.90 -8.81
N PRO A 75 5.26 5.44 -7.96
CA PRO A 75 6.54 4.89 -8.40
C PRO A 75 6.41 3.56 -9.15
N ILE A 76 5.26 2.88 -9.06
CA ILE A 76 5.01 1.58 -9.71
C ILE A 76 4.77 1.77 -11.21
N ASP A 77 3.91 2.74 -11.58
CA ASP A 77 3.52 3.00 -12.98
C ASP A 77 4.16 4.29 -13.53
N ASN A 78 5.36 4.63 -13.05
CA ASN A 78 6.14 5.80 -13.52
C ASN A 78 5.37 7.13 -13.44
N GLY A 79 4.54 7.29 -12.44
CA GLY A 79 3.80 8.52 -12.19
C GLY A 79 2.50 8.67 -12.98
N ALA A 80 2.00 7.60 -13.62
CA ALA A 80 0.75 7.65 -14.40
C ALA A 80 -0.45 8.10 -13.58
N ASP A 81 -0.52 7.67 -12.32
CA ASP A 81 -1.55 8.01 -11.34
C ASP A 81 -1.03 8.91 -10.19
N ALA A 82 0.06 9.65 -10.41
CA ALA A 82 0.63 10.52 -9.40
C ALA A 82 -0.36 11.60 -8.92
N VAL A 83 -0.39 11.84 -7.60
CA VAL A 83 -1.27 12.81 -6.95
C VAL A 83 -0.47 14.04 -6.55
N PHE A 84 -0.73 15.17 -7.21
CA PHE A 84 0.01 16.41 -6.98
C PHE A 84 -0.79 17.42 -6.16
N GLY A 85 -0.10 18.18 -5.31
CA GLY A 85 -0.66 19.36 -4.62
C GLY A 85 -1.71 19.02 -3.55
N MET A 86 -1.82 17.77 -3.11
CA MET A 86 -2.82 17.32 -2.15
C MET A 86 -2.20 16.84 -0.81
N ASP A 87 -1.02 17.31 -0.46
CA ASP A 87 -0.26 16.81 0.70
C ASP A 87 -1.05 16.96 2.01
N VAL A 88 -1.80 18.04 2.20
CA VAL A 88 -2.66 18.22 3.38
C VAL A 88 -3.73 17.13 3.48
N THR A 89 -4.36 16.80 2.35
CA THR A 89 -5.40 15.77 2.29
C THR A 89 -4.82 14.38 2.48
N VAL A 90 -3.69 14.12 1.83
CA VAL A 90 -2.94 12.87 1.97
C VAL A 90 -2.45 12.68 3.41
N MET A 91 -1.94 13.73 4.07
CA MET A 91 -1.56 13.66 5.48
C MET A 91 -2.73 13.31 6.40
N LYS A 92 -3.92 13.87 6.15
CA LYS A 92 -5.14 13.50 6.89
C LYS A 92 -5.51 12.03 6.69
N LEU A 93 -5.42 11.55 5.45
CA LEU A 93 -5.67 10.15 5.11
C LEU A 93 -4.65 9.22 5.81
N MET A 94 -3.38 9.59 5.76
CA MET A 94 -2.30 8.83 6.42
C MET A 94 -2.46 8.82 7.95
N ASN A 95 -2.91 9.91 8.55
CA ASN A 95 -3.22 9.94 9.98
C ASN A 95 -4.39 8.99 10.33
N ALA A 96 -5.39 8.88 9.46
CA ALA A 96 -6.48 7.92 9.63
C ALA A 96 -5.97 6.47 9.52
N PHE A 97 -5.11 6.17 8.53
CA PHE A 97 -4.49 4.85 8.38
C PHE A 97 -3.59 4.49 9.56
N LYS A 98 -2.77 5.43 10.01
CA LYS A 98 -1.92 5.27 11.19
C LYS A 98 -2.76 4.97 12.43
N SER A 99 -3.82 5.73 12.66
CA SER A 99 -4.74 5.53 13.78
C SER A 99 -5.41 4.15 13.72
N ALA A 100 -5.84 3.69 12.54
CA ALA A 100 -6.41 2.37 12.35
C ALA A 100 -5.38 1.25 12.56
N ALA A 101 -4.16 1.42 12.06
CA ALA A 101 -3.07 0.45 12.19
C ALA A 101 -2.65 0.26 13.65
N PHE A 102 -2.69 1.33 14.46
CA PHE A 102 -2.37 1.28 15.90
C PHE A 102 -3.56 0.95 16.81
N GLY A 103 -4.75 0.67 16.25
CA GLY A 103 -5.91 0.22 17.01
C GLY A 103 -6.63 1.32 17.79
N TYR A 104 -6.51 2.60 17.38
CA TYR A 104 -7.21 3.72 18.03
C TYR A 104 -8.69 3.85 17.62
N GLY A 105 -9.28 2.78 17.06
CA GLY A 105 -10.72 2.71 16.74
C GLY A 105 -11.12 3.30 15.40
N THR A 106 -10.22 3.86 14.63
CA THR A 106 -10.48 4.39 13.28
C THR A 106 -10.72 3.27 12.26
N ASP A 107 -10.26 2.05 12.55
CA ASP A 107 -10.47 0.84 11.77
C ASP A 107 -11.95 0.46 11.61
N LYS A 108 -12.81 0.94 12.51
CA LYS A 108 -14.27 0.73 12.49
C LYS A 108 -15.04 1.88 11.82
N ARG A 109 -14.35 2.85 11.25
CA ARG A 109 -14.96 4.04 10.62
C ARG A 109 -14.89 3.93 9.10
N ILE A 110 -15.89 4.50 8.44
CA ILE A 110 -15.90 4.66 6.98
C ILE A 110 -15.11 5.93 6.65
N ILE A 111 -14.18 5.83 5.72
CA ILE A 111 -13.44 6.97 5.18
C ILE A 111 -14.16 7.43 3.91
N LEU A 112 -14.68 8.65 3.93
CA LEU A 112 -15.35 9.26 2.78
C LEU A 112 -14.38 10.23 2.07
N LEU A 113 -14.04 9.91 0.82
CA LEU A 113 -13.31 10.82 -0.06
C LEU A 113 -14.32 11.74 -0.75
N HIS A 114 -14.41 12.99 -0.28
CA HIS A 114 -15.32 14.00 -0.80
C HIS A 114 -14.56 15.15 -1.47
N GLY A 115 -15.07 15.62 -2.59
CA GLY A 115 -14.49 16.74 -3.32
C GLY A 115 -15.08 16.88 -4.74
N PRO A 116 -14.78 17.99 -5.44
CA PRO A 116 -15.23 18.21 -6.81
C PRO A 116 -14.63 17.20 -7.80
N VAL A 117 -15.16 17.16 -9.01
CA VAL A 117 -14.59 16.40 -10.12
C VAL A 117 -13.15 16.87 -10.38
N GLY A 118 -12.23 15.93 -10.62
CA GLY A 118 -10.82 16.25 -10.85
C GLY A 118 -9.98 16.42 -9.57
N SER A 119 -10.52 16.12 -8.38
CA SER A 119 -9.78 16.19 -7.10
C SER A 119 -9.08 14.87 -6.71
N ALA A 120 -8.68 14.07 -7.68
CA ALA A 120 -7.90 12.83 -7.53
C ALA A 120 -8.51 11.76 -6.61
N LYS A 121 -9.81 11.80 -6.28
CA LYS A 121 -10.48 10.81 -5.40
C LYS A 121 -10.36 9.38 -5.92
N SER A 122 -10.71 9.17 -7.19
CA SER A 122 -10.63 7.87 -7.85
C SER A 122 -9.18 7.40 -8.03
N THR A 123 -8.27 8.34 -8.26
CA THR A 123 -6.84 8.05 -8.39
C THR A 123 -6.26 7.56 -7.07
N VAL A 124 -6.54 8.24 -5.95
CA VAL A 124 -6.14 7.79 -4.62
C VAL A 124 -6.72 6.41 -4.31
N ALA A 125 -8.01 6.18 -4.58
CA ALA A 125 -8.63 4.87 -4.36
C ALA A 125 -8.00 3.76 -5.22
N ARG A 126 -7.58 4.08 -6.46
CA ARG A 126 -6.92 3.13 -7.36
C ARG A 126 -5.51 2.78 -6.89
N LEU A 127 -4.73 3.76 -6.43
CA LEU A 127 -3.40 3.54 -5.86
C LEU A 127 -3.43 2.66 -4.60
N LEU A 128 -4.51 2.74 -3.82
CA LEU A 128 -4.65 1.96 -2.58
C LEU A 128 -5.21 0.54 -2.80
N LYS A 129 -5.61 0.18 -4.01
CA LYS A 129 -6.18 -1.12 -4.36
C LYS A 129 -5.12 -2.14 -4.74
#